data_84f4a644502c70641fbf2aeb918198d0
#
_entry.id   84f4a644502c70641fbf2aeb918198d0
#
_cell.length_a   1.000
_cell.length_b   1.000
_cell.length_c   1.000
_cell.angle_alpha   90.00
_cell.angle_beta   90.00
_cell.angle_gamma   90.00
#
_symmetry.space_group_name_H-M   'P 1'
#
loop_
_entity.id
_entity.type
_entity.pdbx_description
1 polymer ?
#
loop_
_entity_poly.entity_id
_entity_poly.type
_entity_poly.pdbx_seq_one_letter_code
_entity_poly.pdbx_strand_id
1 'polypeptide(L)' 'MDRTNLFFKVVIEHDAEEQPERLGREICRQLMKVYGVRAAELTSFTRVEE' A
#
# COMPACT_ATOMS: atom_id res chain seq x y z
N MET A 1 18.89 -17.31 2.50
CA MET A 1 18.28 -16.04 2.91
C MET A 1 16.79 -16.23 3.06
N ASP A 2 16.24 -15.63 4.11
CA ASP A 2 14.81 -15.80 4.40
C ASP A 2 13.97 -14.73 3.73
N ARG A 3 12.75 -15.11 3.36
CA ARG A 3 11.74 -14.19 2.88
C ARG A 3 10.62 -14.15 3.89
N THR A 4 10.19 -12.95 4.22
CA THR A 4 9.11 -12.75 5.18
C THR A 4 8.05 -11.85 4.56
N ASN A 5 6.80 -12.26 4.68
CA ASN A 5 5.69 -11.41 4.26
C ASN A 5 5.29 -10.51 5.42
N LEU A 6 5.30 -9.21 5.18
CA LEU A 6 4.87 -8.23 6.16
C LEU A 6 3.48 -7.73 5.82
N PHE A 7 2.61 -7.69 6.82
CA PHE A 7 1.27 -7.16 6.66
C PHE A 7 1.12 -5.97 7.60
N PHE A 8 0.76 -4.83 7.05
CA PHE A 8 0.56 -3.64 7.86
C PHE A 8 -0.59 -2.83 7.29
N LYS A 9 -1.09 -1.92 8.11
CA LYS A 9 -2.22 -1.07 7.75
C LYS A 9 -1.72 0.34 7.48
N VAL A 10 -2.13 0.91 6.35
CA VAL A 10 -1.85 2.30 6.02
C VAL A 10 -3.18 3.02 5.87
N VAL A 11 -3.34 4.11 6.60
CA VAL A 11 -4.53 4.95 6.50
C VAL A 11 -4.18 6.17 5.66
N ILE A 12 -4.95 6.39 4.60
CA ILE A 12 -4.73 7.51 3.69
C ILE A 12 -5.93 8.43 3.71
N GLU A 13 -5.69 9.70 3.44
CA GLU A 13 -6.76 10.68 3.20
C GLU A 13 -6.76 11.02 1.72
N HIS A 14 -7.94 11.06 1.14
CA HIS A 14 -8.10 11.40 -0.27
C HIS A 14 -9.48 11.99 -0.51
N ASP A 15 -9.63 12.73 -1.59
CA ASP A 15 -10.93 13.25 -1.98
C ASP A 15 -11.85 12.11 -2.40
N ALA A 16 -13.15 12.31 -2.20
CA ALA A 16 -14.15 11.29 -2.52
C ALA A 16 -14.10 10.87 -4.00
N GLU A 17 -13.62 11.76 -4.86
CA GLU A 17 -13.51 11.49 -6.30
C GLU A 17 -12.25 10.73 -6.67
N GLU A 18 -11.26 10.69 -5.80
CA GLU A 18 -10.03 9.95 -6.04
C GLU A 18 -10.22 8.48 -5.73
N GLN A 19 -9.57 7.65 -6.51
CA GLN A 19 -9.61 6.21 -6.31
C GLN A 19 -8.46 5.80 -5.39
N PRO A 20 -8.76 5.16 -4.25
CA PRO A 20 -7.70 4.75 -3.32
C PRO A 20 -6.70 3.77 -3.92
N GLU A 21 -7.12 2.99 -4.93
CA GLU A 21 -6.19 2.07 -5.58
C GLU A 21 -5.00 2.79 -6.23
N ARG A 22 -5.22 4.00 -6.73
CA ARG A 22 -4.14 4.76 -7.35
C ARG A 22 -3.07 5.13 -6.33
N LEU A 23 -3.51 5.58 -5.16
CA LEU A 23 -2.59 5.88 -4.07
C LEU A 23 -1.90 4.62 -3.57
N GLY A 24 -2.64 3.51 -3.48
CA GLY A 24 -2.06 2.23 -3.09
C GLY A 24 -0.96 1.78 -4.03
N ARG A 25 -1.16 1.94 -5.34
CA ARG A 25 -0.14 1.59 -6.34
C ARG A 25 1.10 2.47 -6.21
N GLU A 26 0.90 3.75 -5.93
CA GLU A 26 2.03 4.66 -5.74
C GLU A 26 2.81 4.29 -4.48
N ILE A 27 2.11 3.92 -3.41
CA ILE A 27 2.76 3.46 -2.19
C ILE A 27 3.58 2.21 -2.47
N CYS A 28 3.03 1.27 -3.23
CA CYS A 28 3.75 0.05 -3.60
C CYS A 28 5.02 0.39 -4.40
N ARG A 29 4.93 1.36 -5.29
CA ARG A 29 6.09 1.80 -6.07
C ARG A 29 7.17 2.36 -5.15
N GLN A 30 6.79 3.15 -4.17
CA GLN A 30 7.74 3.72 -3.21
C GLN A 30 8.35 2.64 -2.33
N LEU A 31 7.55 1.65 -1.94
CA LEU A 31 8.06 0.54 -1.13
C LEU A 31 9.14 -0.26 -1.87
N MET A 32 9.04 -0.36 -3.18
CA MET A 32 10.05 -1.07 -3.97
C MET A 32 11.42 -0.41 -3.91
N LYS A 33 11.48 0.85 -3.47
CA LYS A 33 12.74 1.57 -3.30
C LYS A 33 13.39 1.32 -1.96
N VAL A 34 12.67 0.68 -1.05
CA VAL A 34 13.19 0.38 0.29
C VAL A 34 14.10 -0.83 0.21
N TYR A 35 15.27 -0.73 0.85
CA TYR A 35 16.22 -1.82 0.87
C TYR A 35 15.59 -3.10 1.41
N GLY A 36 15.77 -4.19 0.69
CA GLY A 36 15.26 -5.48 1.12
C GLY A 36 13.87 -5.82 0.60
N VAL A 37 13.14 -4.85 0.06
CA VAL A 37 11.81 -5.13 -0.50
C VAL A 37 11.97 -5.80 -1.86
N ARG A 38 11.39 -7.01 -1.98
CA ARG A 38 11.45 -7.79 -3.22
C ARG A 38 10.18 -7.64 -4.04
N ALA A 39 9.06 -7.44 -3.37
CA ALA A 39 7.78 -7.24 -4.04
C ALA A 39 6.86 -6.47 -3.11
N ALA A 40 5.96 -5.69 -3.71
CA ALA A 40 4.94 -4.97 -2.96
C ALA A 40 3.67 -4.98 -3.80
N GLU A 41 2.54 -5.30 -3.16
CA GLU A 41 1.27 -5.34 -3.86
C GLU A 41 0.14 -4.87 -2.94
N LEU A 42 -0.87 -4.30 -3.55
CA LEU A 42 -2.10 -3.93 -2.85
C LEU A 42 -3.08 -5.09 -2.97
N THR A 43 -3.35 -5.76 -1.86
CA THR A 43 -4.22 -6.93 -1.85
C THR A 43 -5.67 -6.58 -1.60
N SER A 44 -5.92 -5.60 -0.72
CA SER A 44 -7.28 -5.18 -0.40
C SER A 44 -7.26 -3.81 0.25
N PHE A 45 -8.40 -3.16 0.23
CA PHE A 45 -8.59 -1.91 0.93
C PHE A 45 -10.04 -1.78 1.35
N THR A 46 -10.29 -1.03 2.41
CA THR A 46 -11.63 -0.75 2.89
C THR A 46 -11.76 0.73 3.17
N ARG A 47 -12.96 1.26 3.02
CA ARG A 47 -13.23 2.64 3.41
C ARG A 47 -13.43 2.71 4.91
N VAL A 48 -12.83 3.74 5.50
CA VAL A 48 -13.06 4.05 6.91
C VAL A 48 -14.04 5.21 6.97
N GLU A 49 -15.20 4.95 7.55
CA GLU A 49 -16.21 5.99 7.74
C GLU A 49 -16.04 6.60 9.13
N GLU A 50 -16.00 7.92 9.17
CA GLU A 50 -15.93 8.66 10.42
C GLU A 50 -17.28 9.26 10.76
#